data_111dc97df187cdf81746c8228b022c83
#
_entry.id   111dc97df187cdf81746c8228b022c83
#
_cell.length_a   1.000
_cell.length_b   1.000
_cell.length_c   1.000
_cell.angle_alpha   90.00
_cell.angle_beta   90.00
_cell.angle_gamma   90.00
#
_symmetry.space_group_name_H-M   'P 1'
#
loop_
_entity.id
_entity.type
_entity.pdbx_description
1 polymer ?
#
loop_
_entity_poly.entity_id
_entity_poly.type
_entity_poly.pdbx_seq_one_letter_code
_entity_poly.pdbx_strand_id
1 'polypeptide(L)'
;MKLSARDALAAIARPDPKKTGVLIYGANAMRVALKRQQLIKGLIGPQGEEEMRLTRLQGGDLRRDGAALNDAIKAVGFFPGPRVALVENANDNCADAILAGLNDWQAGDAQMVVICGALKPTSKIRKAFEAHSNAWSIAIFDEPPTRAEVEAALTKVGMGEVEAEASAAITDPSKAIDPGDFN
;
A
#
# COMPACT_ATOMS: atom_id res chain seq x y z
N MET A 1 -9.70 -6.73 -6.52
CA MET A 1 -10.68 -5.65 -6.82
C MET A 1 -9.95 -4.32 -6.96
N LYS A 2 -10.13 -3.67 -8.08
CA LYS A 2 -9.55 -2.35 -8.31
C LYS A 2 -10.35 -1.29 -7.56
N LEU A 3 -9.66 -0.49 -6.74
CA LEU A 3 -10.30 0.58 -5.98
C LEU A 3 -10.25 1.91 -6.75
N SER A 4 -11.31 2.70 -6.62
CA SER A 4 -11.28 4.09 -7.04
C SER A 4 -10.29 4.88 -6.17
N ALA A 5 -9.90 6.09 -6.60
CA ALA A 5 -9.01 6.93 -5.79
C ALA A 5 -9.58 7.19 -4.40
N ARG A 6 -10.87 7.42 -4.30
CA ARG A 6 -11.55 7.65 -3.02
C ARG A 6 -11.53 6.41 -2.13
N ASP A 7 -11.87 5.26 -2.70
CA ASP A 7 -11.89 4.00 -1.96
C ASP A 7 -10.49 3.58 -1.54
N ALA A 8 -9.50 3.88 -2.38
CA ALA A 8 -8.10 3.62 -2.05
C ALA A 8 -7.63 4.41 -0.83
N LEU A 9 -7.99 5.69 -0.74
CA LEU A 9 -7.67 6.50 0.43
C LEU A 9 -8.31 5.94 1.69
N ALA A 10 -9.58 5.55 1.61
CA ALA A 10 -10.28 4.94 2.74
C ALA A 10 -9.64 3.61 3.15
N ALA A 11 -9.25 2.79 2.19
CA ALA A 11 -8.62 1.50 2.45
C ALA A 11 -7.25 1.65 3.12
N ILE A 12 -6.49 2.66 2.73
CA ILE A 12 -5.18 2.95 3.33
C ILE A 12 -5.34 3.52 4.74
N ALA A 13 -6.31 4.40 4.94
CA ALA A 13 -6.58 4.99 6.25
C ALA A 13 -7.13 3.99 7.27
N ARG A 14 -7.95 3.06 6.80
CA ARG A 14 -8.58 2.02 7.63
C ARG A 14 -8.45 0.67 6.92
N PRO A 15 -7.27 0.07 6.92
CA PRO A 15 -7.08 -1.20 6.24
C PRO A 15 -7.83 -2.33 6.94
N ASP A 16 -8.32 -3.26 6.14
CA ASP A 16 -9.02 -4.44 6.63
C ASP A 16 -8.06 -5.61 6.75
N PRO A 17 -7.75 -6.07 7.97
CA PRO A 17 -6.81 -7.18 8.17
C PRO A 17 -7.34 -8.53 7.67
N LYS A 18 -8.60 -8.61 7.32
CA LYS A 18 -9.22 -9.84 6.81
C LYS A 18 -9.07 -10.00 5.31
N LYS A 19 -8.53 -9.02 4.62
CA LYS A 19 -8.26 -9.14 3.19
C LYS A 19 -7.08 -10.08 2.92
N THR A 20 -7.14 -10.77 1.80
CA THR A 20 -6.05 -11.64 1.35
C THR A 20 -4.79 -10.84 1.07
N GLY A 21 -4.94 -9.71 0.41
CA GLY A 21 -3.80 -8.88 0.08
C GLY A 21 -4.18 -7.53 -0.48
N VAL A 22 -3.18 -6.66 -0.55
CA VAL A 22 -3.28 -5.33 -1.14
C VAL A 22 -2.10 -5.11 -2.07
N LEU A 23 -2.38 -4.69 -3.29
CA LEU A 23 -1.36 -4.27 -4.25
C LEU A 23 -1.34 -2.75 -4.30
N ILE A 24 -0.15 -2.18 -4.13
CA ILE A 24 0.08 -0.75 -4.35
C ILE A 24 1.12 -0.60 -5.45
N TYR A 25 0.80 0.13 -6.50
CA TYR A 25 1.72 0.33 -7.61
C TYR A 25 1.62 1.75 -8.16
N GLY A 26 2.71 2.21 -8.75
CA GLY A 26 2.80 3.53 -9.36
C GLY A 26 4.20 3.90 -9.76
N ALA A 27 4.33 4.88 -10.64
CA ALA A 27 5.62 5.34 -11.16
C ALA A 27 6.42 6.16 -10.13
N ASN A 28 5.74 6.86 -9.23
CA ASN A 28 6.39 7.68 -8.21
C ASN A 28 6.70 6.85 -6.97
N ALA A 29 7.94 6.41 -6.85
CA ALA A 29 8.37 5.53 -5.77
C ALA A 29 8.17 6.15 -4.38
N MET A 30 8.34 7.45 -4.23
CA MET A 30 8.16 8.13 -2.95
C MET A 30 6.71 8.12 -2.51
N ARG A 31 5.78 8.41 -3.42
CA ARG A 31 4.34 8.39 -3.12
C ARG A 31 3.88 6.98 -2.78
N VAL A 32 4.34 6.00 -3.54
CA VAL A 32 4.05 4.59 -3.27
C VAL A 32 4.57 4.20 -1.88
N ALA A 33 5.79 4.59 -1.54
CA ALA A 33 6.38 4.30 -0.24
C ALA A 33 5.61 4.91 0.93
N LEU A 34 5.14 6.15 0.78
CA LEU A 34 4.33 6.80 1.81
C LEU A 34 3.01 6.08 2.03
N LYS A 35 2.33 5.69 0.96
CA LYS A 35 1.07 4.94 1.05
C LYS A 35 1.27 3.55 1.66
N ARG A 36 2.35 2.88 1.27
CA ARG A 36 2.75 1.61 1.88
C ARG A 36 2.92 1.75 3.38
N GLN A 37 3.65 2.77 3.81
CA GLN A 37 3.92 3.00 5.23
C GLN A 37 2.64 3.24 6.02
N GLN A 38 1.73 4.04 5.48
CA GLN A 38 0.43 4.31 6.10
C GLN A 38 -0.39 3.02 6.21
N LEU A 39 -0.45 2.23 5.16
CA LEU A 39 -1.20 0.97 5.12
C LEU A 39 -0.68 -0.01 6.17
N ILE A 40 0.63 -0.23 6.18
CA ILE A 40 1.25 -1.19 7.10
C ILE A 40 1.06 -0.77 8.54
N LYS A 41 1.26 0.50 8.85
CA LYS A 41 1.05 1.03 10.19
C LYS A 41 -0.39 0.86 10.64
N GLY A 42 -1.35 1.04 9.74
CA GLY A 42 -2.76 0.81 10.02
C GLY A 42 -3.09 -0.67 10.26
N LEU A 43 -2.37 -1.59 9.61
CA LEU A 43 -2.60 -3.02 9.75
C LEU A 43 -2.00 -3.60 11.02
N ILE A 44 -0.75 -3.29 11.33
CA ILE A 44 -0.02 -3.91 12.43
C ILE A 44 0.19 -3.00 13.64
N GLY A 45 -0.14 -1.73 13.51
CA GLY A 45 0.04 -0.76 14.57
C GLY A 45 1.49 -0.34 14.80
N PRO A 46 1.73 0.55 15.76
CA PRO A 46 3.08 1.09 15.98
C PRO A 46 4.08 0.08 16.53
N GLN A 47 3.61 -1.00 17.14
CA GLN A 47 4.46 -2.04 17.73
C GLN A 47 4.60 -3.28 16.86
N GLY A 48 3.96 -3.30 15.69
CA GLY A 48 3.92 -4.48 14.85
C GLY A 48 5.30 -4.97 14.39
N GLU A 49 6.21 -4.06 14.10
CA GLU A 49 7.56 -4.44 13.69
C GLU A 49 8.37 -5.02 14.86
N GLU A 50 8.26 -4.42 16.03
CA GLU A 50 8.92 -4.91 17.24
C GLU A 50 8.40 -6.28 17.65
N GLU A 51 7.12 -6.53 17.42
CA GLU A 51 6.48 -7.80 17.69
C GLU A 51 6.67 -8.84 16.57
N MET A 52 7.48 -8.53 15.58
CA MET A 52 7.76 -9.42 14.43
C MET A 52 6.51 -9.79 13.64
N ARG A 53 5.53 -8.89 13.58
CA ARG A 53 4.31 -9.11 12.80
C ARG A 53 4.44 -8.64 11.34
N LEU A 54 5.61 -8.11 10.98
CA LEU A 54 5.93 -7.71 9.60
C LEU A 54 7.11 -8.54 9.08
N THR A 55 6.89 -9.25 7.99
CA THR A 55 7.95 -9.95 7.27
C THR A 55 8.19 -9.23 5.95
N ARG A 56 9.43 -8.83 5.69
CA ARG A 56 9.83 -8.12 4.48
C ARG A 56 10.48 -9.09 3.49
N LEU A 57 10.02 -9.04 2.25
CA LEU A 57 10.52 -9.88 1.16
C LEU A 57 10.82 -8.99 -0.05
N GLN A 58 11.84 -9.35 -0.81
CA GLN A 58 12.16 -8.66 -2.06
C GLN A 58 11.63 -9.46 -3.25
N GLY A 59 11.07 -8.76 -4.24
CA GLY A 59 10.54 -9.42 -5.43
C GLY A 59 11.59 -10.24 -6.15
N GLY A 60 12.84 -9.76 -6.20
CA GLY A 60 13.95 -10.48 -6.82
C GLY A 60 14.26 -11.81 -6.12
N ASP A 61 14.09 -11.88 -4.82
CA ASP A 61 14.31 -13.11 -4.05
C ASP A 61 13.21 -14.13 -4.31
N LEU A 62 11.98 -13.69 -4.51
CA LEU A 62 10.86 -14.57 -4.83
C LEU A 62 10.99 -15.24 -6.19
N ARG A 63 11.73 -14.65 -7.09
CA ARG A 63 12.03 -15.26 -8.37
C ARG A 63 12.88 -16.53 -8.22
N ARG A 64 13.78 -16.51 -7.22
CA ARG A 64 14.67 -17.63 -6.93
C ARG A 64 14.07 -18.62 -5.96
N ASP A 65 13.30 -18.12 -5.00
CA ASP A 65 12.64 -18.92 -3.96
C ASP A 65 11.17 -18.51 -3.86
N GLY A 66 10.34 -19.09 -4.71
CA GLY A 66 8.91 -18.79 -4.75
C GLY A 66 8.15 -19.26 -3.51
N ALA A 67 8.69 -20.20 -2.76
CA ALA A 67 8.07 -20.70 -1.53
C ALA A 67 8.22 -19.71 -0.36
N ALA A 68 9.18 -18.81 -0.41
CA ALA A 68 9.44 -17.86 0.69
C ALA A 68 8.22 -17.02 1.04
N LEU A 69 7.48 -16.57 0.04
CA LEU A 69 6.28 -15.75 0.27
C LEU A 69 5.19 -16.57 0.97
N ASN A 70 4.91 -17.77 0.49
CA ASN A 70 3.89 -18.61 1.10
C ASN A 70 4.28 -18.99 2.52
N ASP A 71 5.54 -19.30 2.76
CA ASP A 71 6.06 -19.57 4.10
C ASP A 71 5.85 -18.38 5.04
N ALA A 72 6.09 -17.17 4.56
CA ALA A 72 5.86 -15.96 5.35
C ALA A 72 4.38 -15.74 5.66
N ILE A 73 3.51 -16.02 4.70
CA ILE A 73 2.05 -15.88 4.88
C ILE A 73 1.53 -16.88 5.91
N LYS A 74 2.03 -18.11 5.89
CA LYS A 74 1.60 -19.19 6.77
C LYS A 74 2.31 -19.22 8.12
N ALA A 75 3.37 -18.45 8.30
CA ALA A 75 4.13 -18.43 9.54
C ALA A 75 3.28 -18.00 10.73
N VAL A 76 3.46 -18.64 11.87
CA VAL A 76 2.76 -18.32 13.10
C VAL A 76 3.63 -17.37 13.92
N GLY A 77 3.08 -16.22 14.31
CA GLY A 77 3.80 -15.25 15.13
C GLY A 77 3.68 -15.55 16.62
N PHE A 78 4.63 -15.02 17.40
CA PHE A 78 4.60 -15.13 18.86
C PHE A 78 3.59 -14.18 19.51
N PHE A 79 3.27 -13.09 18.84
CA PHE A 79 2.36 -12.07 19.36
C PHE A 79 1.02 -12.13 18.65
N PRO A 80 -0.09 -11.90 19.36
CA PRO A 80 -1.40 -11.84 18.73
C PRO A 80 -1.55 -10.58 17.87
N GLY A 81 -2.43 -10.65 16.89
CA GLY A 81 -2.76 -9.52 16.05
C GLY A 81 -2.46 -9.75 14.58
N PRO A 82 -2.86 -8.82 13.72
CA PRO A 82 -2.63 -8.94 12.28
C PRO A 82 -1.15 -9.03 11.94
N ARG A 83 -0.83 -9.86 10.96
CA ARG A 83 0.52 -10.04 10.43
C ARG A 83 0.53 -9.66 8.96
N VAL A 84 1.66 -9.15 8.48
CA VAL A 84 1.83 -8.72 7.09
C VAL A 84 3.06 -9.36 6.49
N ALA A 85 2.91 -9.93 5.31
CA ALA A 85 4.01 -10.32 4.44
C ALA A 85 4.14 -9.24 3.36
N LEU A 86 5.18 -8.42 3.47
CA LEU A 86 5.42 -7.29 2.57
C LEU A 86 6.40 -7.70 1.48
N VAL A 87 5.98 -7.58 0.23
CA VAL A 87 6.84 -7.81 -0.93
C VAL A 87 7.18 -6.46 -1.55
N GLU A 88 8.44 -6.07 -1.48
CA GLU A 88 8.93 -4.83 -2.06
C GLU A 88 9.59 -5.09 -3.42
N ASN A 89 9.54 -4.10 -4.30
CA ASN A 89 10.15 -4.17 -5.63
C ASN A 89 9.66 -5.38 -6.44
N ALA A 90 8.37 -5.67 -6.34
CA ALA A 90 7.76 -6.76 -7.08
C ALA A 90 7.53 -6.36 -8.55
N ASN A 91 7.58 -7.35 -9.41
CA ASN A 91 7.23 -7.22 -10.83
C ASN A 91 6.72 -8.57 -11.34
N ASP A 92 6.37 -8.64 -12.61
CA ASP A 92 5.80 -9.86 -13.18
C ASP A 92 6.77 -11.07 -13.16
N ASN A 93 8.06 -10.85 -12.94
CA ASN A 93 9.02 -11.95 -12.79
C ASN A 93 8.78 -12.79 -11.53
N CYS A 94 8.13 -12.20 -10.51
CA CYS A 94 7.74 -12.93 -9.30
C CYS A 94 6.23 -13.16 -9.23
N ALA A 95 5.51 -13.00 -10.33
CA ALA A 95 4.06 -13.12 -10.35
C ALA A 95 3.58 -14.51 -9.91
N ASP A 96 4.27 -15.57 -10.27
CA ASP A 96 3.86 -16.91 -9.94
C ASP A 96 3.81 -17.15 -8.42
N ALA A 97 4.80 -16.65 -7.70
CA ALA A 97 4.82 -16.73 -6.24
C ALA A 97 3.67 -15.94 -5.60
N ILE A 98 3.40 -14.75 -6.13
CA ILE A 98 2.32 -13.90 -5.65
C ILE A 98 0.95 -14.52 -5.92
N LEU A 99 0.74 -15.06 -7.12
CA LEU A 99 -0.50 -15.73 -7.48
C LEU A 99 -0.74 -16.97 -6.63
N ALA A 100 0.29 -17.76 -6.37
CA ALA A 100 0.20 -18.91 -5.48
C ALA A 100 -0.21 -18.49 -4.06
N GLY A 101 0.38 -17.41 -3.55
CA GLY A 101 0.02 -16.87 -2.24
C GLY A 101 -1.43 -16.41 -2.17
N LEU A 102 -1.92 -15.75 -3.22
CA LEU A 102 -3.32 -15.33 -3.30
C LEU A 102 -4.29 -16.52 -3.30
N ASN A 103 -3.94 -17.59 -4.01
CA ASN A 103 -4.80 -18.77 -4.14
C ASN A 103 -4.82 -19.63 -2.87
N ASP A 104 -3.69 -19.71 -2.17
CA ASP A 104 -3.55 -20.57 -0.99
C ASP A 104 -3.92 -19.86 0.32
N TRP A 105 -4.17 -18.56 0.27
CA TRP A 105 -4.46 -17.77 1.46
C TRP A 105 -5.76 -18.19 2.13
N GLN A 106 -5.71 -18.31 3.46
CA GLN A 106 -6.87 -18.67 4.29
C GLN A 106 -7.03 -17.66 5.42
N ALA A 107 -8.23 -17.58 5.97
CA ALA A 107 -8.50 -16.72 7.10
C ALA A 107 -7.56 -17.03 8.27
N GLY A 108 -6.94 -15.99 8.83
CA GLY A 108 -5.93 -16.13 9.87
C GLY A 108 -4.49 -16.08 9.35
N ASP A 109 -4.28 -16.21 8.06
CA ASP A 109 -2.97 -16.04 7.45
C ASP A 109 -2.53 -14.56 7.46
N ALA A 110 -1.23 -14.32 7.31
CA ALA A 110 -0.72 -12.96 7.18
C ALA A 110 -1.24 -12.32 5.90
N GLN A 111 -1.61 -11.06 5.96
CA GLN A 111 -2.04 -10.33 4.77
C GLN A 111 -0.82 -10.04 3.88
N MET A 112 -0.99 -10.24 2.58
CA MET A 112 0.05 -9.95 1.61
C MET A 112 -0.05 -8.50 1.16
N VAL A 113 1.03 -7.74 1.30
CA VAL A 113 1.13 -6.38 0.76
C VAL A 113 2.21 -6.40 -0.31
N VAL A 114 1.84 -6.09 -1.53
CA VAL A 114 2.74 -6.13 -2.68
C VAL A 114 2.95 -4.73 -3.22
N ILE A 115 4.21 -4.34 -3.33
CA ILE A 115 4.61 -3.00 -3.77
C ILE A 115 5.32 -3.13 -5.11
N CYS A 116 4.80 -2.44 -6.11
CA CYS A 116 5.34 -2.44 -7.46
C CYS A 116 5.60 -1.03 -7.94
N GLY A 117 6.44 -0.89 -8.96
CA GLY A 117 6.53 0.32 -9.76
C GLY A 117 5.32 0.42 -10.69
N ALA A 118 5.44 1.18 -11.76
CA ALA A 118 4.35 1.29 -12.73
C ALA A 118 4.03 -0.10 -13.32
N LEU A 119 2.76 -0.43 -13.36
CA LEU A 119 2.27 -1.68 -13.95
C LEU A 119 1.33 -1.40 -15.12
N LYS A 120 1.54 -2.10 -16.21
CA LYS A 120 0.66 -2.05 -17.37
C LYS A 120 -0.65 -2.80 -17.09
N PRO A 121 -1.75 -2.48 -17.80
CA PRO A 121 -2.99 -3.25 -17.67
C PRO A 121 -2.84 -4.75 -17.97
N THR A 122 -1.79 -5.12 -18.70
CA THR A 122 -1.48 -6.52 -19.04
C THR A 122 -0.67 -7.24 -17.96
N SER A 123 -0.22 -6.55 -16.93
CA SER A 123 0.55 -7.16 -15.84
C SER A 123 -0.20 -8.30 -15.17
N LYS A 124 0.46 -9.42 -14.97
CA LYS A 124 -0.12 -10.60 -14.29
C LYS A 124 -0.50 -10.29 -12.85
N ILE A 125 0.36 -9.58 -12.13
CA ILE A 125 0.12 -9.18 -10.75
C ILE A 125 -1.10 -8.27 -10.68
N ARG A 126 -1.15 -7.24 -11.52
CA ARG A 126 -2.26 -6.30 -11.56
C ARG A 126 -3.59 -7.00 -11.84
N LYS A 127 -3.62 -7.86 -12.87
CA LYS A 127 -4.82 -8.62 -13.23
C LYS A 127 -5.29 -9.52 -12.09
N ALA A 128 -4.36 -10.19 -11.42
CA ALA A 128 -4.69 -11.10 -10.34
C ALA A 128 -5.35 -10.38 -9.17
N PHE A 129 -4.81 -9.24 -8.75
CA PHE A 129 -5.40 -8.46 -7.67
C PHE A 129 -6.73 -7.82 -8.07
N GLU A 130 -6.85 -7.35 -9.32
CA GLU A 130 -8.11 -6.76 -9.80
C GLU A 130 -9.23 -7.79 -9.90
N ALA A 131 -8.90 -9.02 -10.23
CA ALA A 131 -9.86 -10.12 -10.36
C ALA A 131 -10.22 -10.78 -9.03
N HIS A 132 -9.37 -10.68 -8.03
CA HIS A 132 -9.57 -11.36 -6.75
C HIS A 132 -10.63 -10.63 -5.91
N SER A 133 -11.62 -11.39 -5.44
CA SER A 133 -12.75 -10.83 -4.69
C SER A 133 -12.40 -10.30 -3.31
N ASN A 134 -11.31 -10.77 -2.71
CA ASN A 134 -10.88 -10.41 -1.36
C ASN A 134 -9.51 -9.71 -1.34
N ALA A 135 -9.07 -9.15 -2.45
CA ALA A 135 -7.83 -8.40 -2.53
C ALA A 135 -8.09 -7.04 -3.18
N TRP A 136 -7.32 -6.05 -2.75
CA TRP A 136 -7.43 -4.70 -3.28
C TRP A 136 -6.26 -4.37 -4.20
N SER A 137 -6.56 -3.67 -5.29
CA SER A 137 -5.55 -3.12 -6.21
C SER A 137 -5.62 -1.61 -6.17
N ILE A 138 -4.55 -0.97 -5.75
CA ILE A 138 -4.46 0.47 -5.56
C ILE A 138 -3.42 1.05 -6.49
N ALA A 139 -3.85 1.90 -7.42
CA ALA A 139 -2.97 2.64 -8.30
C ALA A 139 -2.62 3.99 -7.66
N ILE A 140 -1.35 4.32 -7.61
CA ILE A 140 -0.87 5.62 -7.15
C ILE A 140 -0.45 6.44 -8.36
N PHE A 141 -1.16 7.53 -8.60
CA PHE A 141 -0.90 8.39 -9.73
C PHE A 141 0.10 9.48 -9.37
N ASP A 142 0.90 9.86 -10.35
CA ASP A 142 1.87 10.96 -10.20
C ASP A 142 1.20 12.29 -10.52
N GLU A 143 0.15 12.61 -9.76
CA GLU A 143 -0.60 13.85 -9.87
C GLU A 143 -0.51 14.62 -8.56
N PRO A 144 -0.66 15.95 -8.61
CA PRO A 144 -0.74 16.73 -7.37
C PRO A 144 -1.87 16.20 -6.49
N PRO A 145 -1.73 16.23 -5.17
CA PRO A 145 -2.80 15.77 -4.29
C PRO A 145 -4.05 16.60 -4.48
N THR A 146 -5.19 15.94 -4.49
CA THR A 146 -6.48 16.62 -4.54
C THR A 146 -6.73 17.32 -3.19
N ARG A 147 -7.67 18.28 -3.21
CA ARG A 147 -8.08 18.94 -1.97
C ARG A 147 -8.56 17.95 -0.93
N ALA A 148 -9.32 16.94 -1.35
CA ALA A 148 -9.81 15.90 -0.45
C ALA A 148 -8.67 15.11 0.20
N GLU A 149 -7.62 14.79 -0.57
CA GLU A 149 -6.45 14.11 -0.04
C GLU A 149 -5.70 14.96 0.98
N VAL A 150 -5.54 16.25 0.70
CA VAL A 150 -4.87 17.19 1.61
C VAL A 150 -5.68 17.34 2.90
N GLU A 151 -6.98 17.53 2.80
CA GLU A 151 -7.86 17.66 3.96
C GLU A 151 -7.85 16.38 4.83
N ALA A 152 -7.88 15.22 4.20
CA ALA A 152 -7.80 13.94 4.93
C ALA A 152 -6.48 13.81 5.69
N ALA A 153 -5.36 14.21 5.07
CA ALA A 153 -4.05 14.18 5.71
C ALA A 153 -3.97 15.15 6.89
N LEU A 154 -4.50 16.36 6.72
CA LEU A 154 -4.51 17.37 7.78
C LEU A 154 -5.40 16.96 8.95
N THR A 155 -6.57 16.40 8.67
CA THR A 155 -7.46 15.88 9.70
C THR A 155 -6.79 14.77 10.50
N LYS A 156 -6.05 13.89 9.83
CA LYS A 156 -5.35 12.78 10.47
C LYS A 156 -4.31 13.25 11.48
N VAL A 157 -3.68 14.40 11.24
CA VAL A 157 -2.71 14.97 12.17
C VAL A 157 -3.34 15.93 13.19
N GLY A 158 -4.68 16.08 13.17
CA GLY A 158 -5.40 16.91 14.13
C GLY A 158 -5.37 18.41 13.87
N MET A 159 -5.10 18.81 12.63
CA MET A 159 -4.96 20.21 12.25
C MET A 159 -6.06 20.71 11.32
N GLY A 160 -7.18 19.99 11.25
CA GLY A 160 -8.19 20.21 10.21
C GLY A 160 -8.81 21.61 10.18
N GLU A 161 -9.17 22.17 11.31
CA GLU A 161 -9.83 23.48 11.36
C GLU A 161 -8.87 24.64 11.12
N VAL A 162 -7.72 24.57 11.76
CA VAL A 162 -6.72 25.65 11.70
C VAL A 162 -6.08 25.75 10.32
N GLU A 163 -5.99 24.63 9.66
CA GLU A 163 -5.24 24.49 8.41
C GLU A 163 -6.10 24.56 7.15
N ALA A 164 -7.36 24.97 7.24
CA ALA A 164 -8.22 25.07 6.08
C ALA A 164 -7.66 26.01 5.02
N GLU A 165 -7.11 27.17 5.41
CA GLU A 165 -6.47 28.10 4.49
C GLU A 165 -5.15 27.54 3.94
N ALA A 166 -4.37 26.91 4.80
CA ALA A 166 -3.12 26.26 4.37
C ALA A 166 -3.40 25.13 3.38
N SER A 167 -4.46 24.38 3.60
CA SER A 167 -4.89 23.35 2.67
C SER A 167 -5.21 23.93 1.29
N ALA A 168 -5.93 25.05 1.25
CA ALA A 168 -6.23 25.73 0.00
C ALA A 168 -4.97 26.25 -0.69
N ALA A 169 -4.03 26.79 0.08
CA ALA A 169 -2.75 27.26 -0.46
C ALA A 169 -1.91 26.10 -1.04
N ILE A 170 -1.92 24.96 -0.39
CA ILE A 170 -1.20 23.78 -0.86
C ILE A 170 -1.77 23.26 -2.18
N THR A 171 -3.07 23.36 -2.36
CA THR A 171 -3.73 22.87 -3.57
C THR A 171 -3.72 23.86 -4.73
N ASP A 172 -3.29 25.10 -4.50
CA ASP A 172 -3.16 26.12 -5.52
C ASP A 172 -1.73 26.12 -6.08
N PRO A 173 -1.52 25.58 -7.28
CA PRO A 173 -0.17 25.46 -7.83
C PRO A 173 0.47 26.80 -8.15
N SER A 174 -0.33 27.84 -8.41
CA SER A 174 0.23 29.15 -8.70
C SER A 174 0.88 29.77 -7.48
N LYS A 175 0.42 29.43 -6.29
CA LYS A 175 1.02 29.87 -5.04
C LYS A 175 2.16 28.95 -4.59
N ALA A 176 1.97 27.66 -4.82
CA ALA A 176 2.93 26.66 -4.36
C ALA A 176 4.27 26.74 -5.08
N ILE A 177 4.27 27.20 -6.31
CA ILE A 177 5.46 27.18 -7.16
C ILE A 177 5.98 28.55 -7.52
N ASP A 178 5.56 29.59 -6.83
CA ASP A 178 6.06 30.93 -7.14
C ASP A 178 7.51 31.08 -6.70
N PRO A 179 8.46 30.98 -7.63
CA PRO A 179 9.88 31.04 -7.27
C PRO A 179 10.31 32.46 -6.85
N GLY A 180 9.57 33.46 -7.27
CA GLY A 180 9.84 34.83 -6.87
C GLY A 180 9.64 35.03 -5.38
N ASP A 181 8.69 34.35 -4.79
CA ASP A 181 8.37 34.46 -3.37
C ASP A 181 9.34 33.69 -2.48
N PHE A 182 10.10 32.79 -3.04
CA PHE A 182 11.06 31.98 -2.30
C PHE A 182 12.47 32.58 -2.28
N ASN A 183 12.65 33.69 -2.92
CA ASN A 183 13.95 34.37 -2.95
C ASN A 183 14.24 35.14 -1.66
#